data_40c5e615410b0cc70fcdc43c4e3484d7
#
_entry.id   40c5e615410b0cc70fcdc43c4e3484d7
#
_cell.length_a   1.000
_cell.length_b   1.000
_cell.length_c   1.000
_cell.angle_alpha   90.00
_cell.angle_beta   90.00
_cell.angle_gamma   90.00
#
_symmetry.space_group_name_H-M   'P 1'
#
loop_
_entity.id
_entity.type
_entity.pdbx_description
1 polymer ?
#
loop_
_entity_poly.entity_id
_entity_poly.type
_entity_poly.pdbx_seq_one_letter_code
_entity_poly.pdbx_strand_id
1 'polypeptide(L)'
;MRILIANDDGIDALGLKTLARQLSKEYETLVVAPDRNRSGASNSLTLTRPLQPTQVAEHEFRVDGTPTDCVNLALSGMIDGQVD
;
A
#
# COMPACT_ATOMS: atom_id res chain seq x y z
N MET A 1 -11.59 12.15 -6.75
CA MET A 1 -11.33 10.71 -6.84
C MET A 1 -10.04 10.39 -6.12
N ARG A 2 -10.05 9.38 -5.29
CA ARG A 2 -8.84 8.90 -4.62
C ARG A 2 -8.50 7.51 -5.15
N ILE A 3 -7.23 7.32 -5.49
CA ILE A 3 -6.75 6.07 -6.10
C ILE A 3 -5.85 5.35 -5.11
N LEU A 4 -6.14 4.07 -4.87
CA LEU A 4 -5.28 3.21 -4.07
C LEU A 4 -4.20 2.62 -4.97
N ILE A 5 -2.95 2.72 -4.54
CA ILE A 5 -1.80 2.16 -5.26
C ILE A 5 -1.13 1.14 -4.34
N ALA A 6 -0.95 -0.07 -4.86
CA ALA A 6 -0.29 -1.15 -4.13
C ALA A 6 0.59 -1.94 -5.10
N ASN A 7 1.55 -2.70 -4.56
CA ASN A 7 2.40 -3.56 -5.38
C ASN A 7 2.89 -4.75 -4.55
N ASP A 8 3.66 -5.64 -5.18
CA ASP A 8 4.32 -6.75 -4.50
C ASP A 8 5.84 -6.55 -4.36
N ASP A 9 6.40 -5.50 -4.95
CA ASP A 9 7.83 -5.23 -4.93
C ASP A 9 8.28 -4.45 -3.69
N GLY A 10 7.37 -3.84 -2.97
CA GLY A 10 7.66 -3.06 -1.78
C GLY A 10 7.52 -1.57 -1.98
N ILE A 11 7.42 -0.85 -0.87
CA ILE A 11 7.16 0.60 -0.85
C ILE A 11 8.28 1.40 -1.51
N ASP A 12 9.51 0.88 -1.49
CA ASP A 12 10.67 1.57 -2.04
C ASP A 12 10.90 1.28 -3.53
N ALA A 13 10.06 0.46 -4.15
CA ALA A 13 10.22 0.14 -5.57
C ALA A 13 10.08 1.38 -6.45
N LEU A 14 11.01 1.56 -7.36
CA LEU A 14 11.05 2.74 -8.24
C LEU A 14 9.79 2.86 -9.08
N GLY A 15 9.27 1.74 -9.61
CA GLY A 15 8.06 1.75 -10.42
C GLY A 15 6.85 2.26 -9.65
N LEU A 16 6.71 1.85 -8.39
CA LEU A 16 5.64 2.30 -7.52
C LEU A 16 5.74 3.81 -7.28
N LYS A 17 6.93 4.28 -6.94
CA LYS A 17 7.16 5.71 -6.69
C LYS A 17 6.90 6.56 -7.91
N THR A 18 7.31 6.09 -9.08
CA THR A 18 7.07 6.79 -10.34
C THR A 18 5.58 6.87 -10.65
N LEU A 19 4.86 5.77 -10.50
CA LEU A 19 3.42 5.73 -10.73
C LEU A 19 2.67 6.67 -9.78
N ALA A 20 3.01 6.61 -8.50
CA ALA A 20 2.38 7.46 -7.49
C ALA A 20 2.61 8.94 -7.79
N ARG A 21 3.82 9.29 -8.20
CA ARG A 21 4.15 10.67 -8.55
C ARG A 21 3.34 11.16 -9.73
N GLN A 22 3.19 10.34 -10.77
CA GLN A 22 2.44 10.72 -11.95
C GLN A 22 0.95 10.85 -11.65
N LEU A 23 0.38 9.92 -10.92
CA LEU A 23 -1.05 9.95 -10.60
C LEU A 23 -1.38 11.06 -9.61
N SER A 24 -0.49 11.41 -8.69
CA SER A 24 -0.76 12.45 -7.70
C SER A 24 -0.86 13.84 -8.30
N LYS A 25 -0.44 14.03 -9.55
CA LYS A 25 -0.59 15.30 -10.25
C LYS A 25 -2.04 15.57 -10.64
N GLU A 26 -2.86 14.53 -10.81
CA GLU A 26 -4.23 14.64 -11.28
C GLU A 26 -5.26 14.13 -10.28
N TYR A 27 -4.86 13.24 -9.37
CA TYR A 27 -5.75 12.57 -8.44
C TYR A 27 -5.16 12.58 -7.04
N GLU A 28 -6.04 12.42 -6.04
CA GLU A 28 -5.58 12.08 -4.71
C GLU A 28 -5.17 10.61 -4.71
N THR A 29 -3.98 10.32 -4.18
CA THR A 29 -3.47 8.94 -4.14
C THR A 29 -3.26 8.49 -2.71
N LEU A 30 -3.50 7.21 -2.46
CA LEU A 30 -3.15 6.53 -1.22
C LEU A 30 -2.26 5.35 -1.59
N VAL A 31 -1.01 5.36 -1.12
CA VAL A 31 -0.07 4.28 -1.39
C VAL A 31 0.02 3.39 -0.15
N VAL A 32 -0.30 2.12 -0.31
CA VAL A 32 -0.17 1.13 0.75
C VAL A 32 0.55 -0.07 0.16
N ALA A 33 1.77 -0.30 0.58
CA ALA A 33 2.62 -1.32 -0.02
C ALA A 33 3.43 -2.05 1.05
N PRO A 34 3.90 -3.27 0.75
CA PRO A 34 4.75 -4.00 1.68
C PRO A 34 6.04 -3.26 2.02
N ASP A 35 6.58 -3.54 3.19
CA ASP A 35 7.85 -2.94 3.65
C ASP A 35 9.05 -3.43 2.84
N ARG A 36 8.89 -4.53 2.08
CA ARG A 36 9.93 -5.13 1.26
C ARG A 36 9.30 -5.91 0.11
N ASN A 37 10.12 -6.44 -0.79
CA ASN A 37 9.64 -7.28 -1.87
C ASN A 37 8.97 -8.54 -1.31
N ARG A 38 7.72 -8.78 -1.67
CA ARG A 38 6.90 -9.90 -1.22
C ARG A 38 6.28 -10.65 -2.39
N SER A 39 6.94 -10.66 -3.54
CA SER A 39 6.39 -11.25 -4.76
C SER A 39 5.94 -12.71 -4.60
N GLY A 40 6.66 -13.48 -3.78
CA GLY A 40 6.32 -14.88 -3.53
C GLY A 40 5.13 -15.10 -2.61
N ALA A 41 4.60 -14.05 -1.99
CA ALA A 41 3.52 -14.15 -1.00
C ALA A 41 2.30 -13.31 -1.36
N SER A 42 2.16 -12.90 -2.62
CA SER A 42 1.21 -11.88 -3.05
C SER A 42 -0.25 -12.22 -2.78
N ASN A 43 -0.61 -13.49 -2.76
CA ASN A 43 -1.99 -13.93 -2.57
C ASN A 43 -2.33 -14.35 -1.14
N SER A 44 -1.39 -14.23 -0.22
CA SER A 44 -1.60 -14.66 1.16
C SER A 44 -2.14 -13.54 2.03
N LEU A 45 -3.17 -13.85 2.84
CA LEU A 45 -3.66 -12.94 3.85
C LEU A 45 -3.09 -13.36 5.20
N THR A 46 -2.49 -12.41 5.91
CA THR A 46 -1.88 -12.70 7.21
C THR A 46 -2.96 -12.76 8.30
N LEU A 47 -3.13 -13.93 8.89
CA LEU A 47 -4.14 -14.17 9.93
C LEU A 47 -3.55 -14.53 11.29
N THR A 48 -2.22 -14.66 11.39
CA THR A 48 -1.57 -15.21 12.58
C THR A 48 -0.88 -14.16 13.45
N ARG A 49 -0.81 -12.91 12.99
CA ARG A 49 -0.19 -11.84 13.75
C ARG A 49 -0.81 -10.49 13.38
N PRO A 50 -0.72 -9.50 14.26
CA PRO A 50 -1.14 -8.14 13.91
C PRO A 50 -0.26 -7.57 12.81
N LEU A 51 -0.86 -6.77 11.94
CA LEU A 51 -0.14 -6.02 10.91
C LEU A 51 0.10 -4.60 11.43
N GLN A 52 1.25 -4.04 11.09
CA GLN A 52 1.65 -2.71 11.53
C GLN A 52 1.84 -1.80 10.33
N PRO A 53 0.86 -0.94 10.01
CA PRO A 53 1.09 0.09 8.99
C PRO A 53 1.96 1.20 9.57
N THR A 54 2.91 1.68 8.78
CA THR A 54 3.78 2.79 9.16
C THR A 54 3.71 3.85 8.07
N GLN A 55 3.35 5.07 8.45
CA GLN A 55 3.30 6.17 7.50
C GLN A 55 4.72 6.62 7.17
N VAL A 56 5.07 6.62 5.88
CA VAL A 56 6.41 6.99 5.42
C VAL A 56 6.42 8.34 4.72
N ALA A 57 5.27 8.80 4.25
CA ALA A 57 5.09 10.11 3.64
C ALA A 57 3.60 10.44 3.66
N GLU A 58 3.23 11.65 3.25
CA GLU A 58 1.82 12.03 3.16
C GLU A 58 1.11 11.06 2.20
N HIS A 59 0.07 10.39 2.69
CA HIS A 59 -0.72 9.40 1.92
C HIS A 59 0.09 8.19 1.46
N GLU A 60 1.22 7.87 2.13
CA GLU A 60 2.01 6.69 1.80
C GLU A 60 2.30 5.88 3.06
N PHE A 61 1.93 4.60 3.02
CA PHE A 61 2.09 3.68 4.15
C PHE A 61 2.81 2.42 3.70
N ARG A 62 3.74 1.96 4.52
CA ARG A 62 4.32 0.62 4.36
C ARG A 62 3.68 -0.31 5.38
N VAL A 63 3.54 -1.57 5.03
CA VAL A 63 2.93 -2.59 5.89
C VAL A 63 3.87 -3.78 5.96
N ASP A 64 4.01 -4.35 7.14
CA ASP A 64 4.82 -5.55 7.37
C ASP A 64 4.07 -6.83 6.98
N GLY A 65 3.44 -6.82 5.81
CA GLY A 65 2.63 -7.90 5.32
C GLY A 65 2.70 -8.05 3.81
N THR A 66 1.77 -8.84 3.27
CA THR A 66 1.70 -9.13 1.84
C THR A 66 0.95 -8.01 1.09
N PRO A 67 1.01 -7.97 -0.26
CA PRO A 67 0.17 -7.06 -1.02
C PRO A 67 -1.32 -7.22 -0.72
N THR A 68 -1.79 -8.44 -0.53
CA THR A 68 -3.18 -8.68 -0.13
C THR A 68 -3.49 -8.03 1.20
N ASP A 69 -2.58 -8.13 2.17
CA ASP A 69 -2.74 -7.45 3.47
C ASP A 69 -2.85 -5.95 3.31
N CYS A 70 -2.02 -5.36 2.45
CA CYS A 70 -2.04 -3.91 2.18
C CYS A 70 -3.38 -3.45 1.66
N VAL A 71 -3.93 -4.15 0.67
CA VAL A 71 -5.22 -3.82 0.08
C VAL A 71 -6.33 -3.99 1.11
N ASN A 72 -6.29 -5.08 1.88
CA ASN A 72 -7.29 -5.34 2.90
C ASN A 72 -7.32 -4.25 3.97
N LEU A 73 -6.16 -3.82 4.46
CA LEU A 73 -6.09 -2.74 5.44
C LEU A 73 -6.63 -1.42 4.90
N ALA A 74 -6.28 -1.09 3.67
CA ALA A 74 -6.74 0.15 3.05
C ALA A 74 -8.26 0.16 2.86
N LEU A 75 -8.82 -0.94 2.39
CA LEU A 75 -10.26 -1.04 2.12
C LEU A 75 -11.10 -1.17 3.39
N SER A 76 -10.52 -1.70 4.47
CA SER A 76 -11.24 -1.84 5.73
C SER A 76 -11.29 -0.55 6.55
N GLY A 77 -10.60 0.50 6.11
CA GLY A 77 -10.58 1.77 6.81
C GLY A 77 -9.61 1.85 7.97
N MET A 78 -8.72 0.86 8.11
CA MET A 78 -7.73 0.86 9.19
C MET A 78 -6.56 1.81 8.92
N ILE A 79 -6.44 2.29 7.69
CA ILE A 79 -5.48 3.32 7.28
C ILE A 79 -6.28 4.56 6.90
N ASP A 80 -5.84 5.74 7.33
CA ASP A 80 -6.51 6.99 7.03
C ASP A 80 -6.66 7.18 5.52
N GLY A 81 -7.87 7.47 5.11
CA GLY A 81 -8.21 7.75 3.74
C GLY A 81 -9.26 6.80 3.22
N GLN A 82 -10.09 7.30 2.34
CA GLN A 82 -11.09 6.51 1.64
C GLN A 82 -10.71 6.46 0.18
N VAL A 83 -10.93 5.30 -0.45
CA VAL A 83 -10.73 5.15 -1.90
C VAL A 83 -12.08 5.06 -2.59
N ASP A 84 -12.14 5.69 -3.72
CA ASP A 84 -13.33 5.69 -4.56
C ASP A 84 -13.36 4.49 -5.50
#